data_2935b8fb5db0d13c8a23777edd1213a6
#
_entry.id   2935b8fb5db0d13c8a23777edd1213a6
#
_cell.length_a   1.000
_cell.length_b   1.000
_cell.length_c   1.000
_cell.angle_alpha   90.00
_cell.angle_beta   90.00
_cell.angle_gamma   90.00
#
_symmetry.space_group_name_H-M   'P 1'
#
loop_
_entity.id
_entity.type
_entity.pdbx_description
1 polymer ?
#
loop_
_entity_poly.entity_id
_entity_poly.type
_entity_poly.pdbx_seq_one_letter_code
_entity_poly.pdbx_strand_id
1 'polypeptide(L)'
;MTSFFEVGRLPSEVNSSLIVLIPKTNNPCSFNNYRPINLCNVVYKIISKLLVFKLRTILHKLISPYQSAFIHNRWIAENRIIFQEMLHSFKVRKMKEGLMAIKLDLQKAYDKVNWSFIKVVLIKFGFNDVFINWIMECITSVSFEVLINGGNSESFKPKRGLRQGDPLSPYILTLGQEILSRLLEKKFRHHNISGVKASVG
;
A
#
# COMPACT_ATOMS: atom_id res chain seq x y z
N MET A 1 -5.62 -25.73 0.14
CA MET A 1 -5.29 -24.57 -0.71
C MET A 1 -6.13 -24.51 -1.99
N THR A 2 -6.28 -25.63 -2.71
CA THR A 2 -7.15 -25.73 -3.89
C THR A 2 -8.57 -25.24 -3.59
N SER A 3 -9.14 -25.62 -2.44
CA SER A 3 -10.49 -25.21 -2.05
C SER A 3 -10.70 -23.69 -1.94
N PHE A 4 -9.70 -22.89 -1.57
CA PHE A 4 -9.82 -21.43 -1.54
C PHE A 4 -10.05 -20.84 -2.93
N PHE A 5 -9.29 -21.29 -3.93
CA PHE A 5 -9.41 -20.78 -5.29
C PHE A 5 -10.68 -21.27 -6.01
N GLU A 6 -11.28 -22.35 -5.54
CA GLU A 6 -12.56 -22.87 -6.03
C GLU A 6 -13.75 -22.21 -5.34
N VAL A 7 -13.72 -22.14 -3.99
CA VAL A 7 -14.85 -21.67 -3.18
C VAL A 7 -14.79 -20.16 -2.92
N GLY A 8 -13.60 -19.56 -2.96
CA GLY A 8 -13.40 -18.12 -2.70
C GLY A 8 -13.50 -17.72 -1.23
N ARG A 9 -13.43 -18.66 -0.29
CA ARG A 9 -13.54 -18.41 1.15
C ARG A 9 -12.36 -18.98 1.92
N LEU A 10 -11.91 -18.26 2.95
CA LEU A 10 -10.87 -18.69 3.87
C LEU A 10 -11.48 -19.18 5.17
N PRO A 11 -11.04 -20.34 5.71
CA PRO A 11 -11.34 -20.73 7.09
C PRO A 11 -10.86 -19.66 8.08
N SER A 12 -11.61 -19.44 9.16
CA SER A 12 -11.29 -18.42 10.17
C SER A 12 -9.90 -18.61 10.78
N GLU A 13 -9.52 -19.86 11.03
CA GLU A 13 -8.22 -20.22 11.61
C GLU A 13 -7.05 -19.87 10.66
N VAL A 14 -7.27 -19.92 9.35
CA VAL A 14 -6.25 -19.57 8.33
C VAL A 14 -6.11 -18.06 8.23
N ASN A 15 -7.19 -17.29 8.38
CA ASN A 15 -7.17 -15.83 8.28
C ASN A 15 -7.14 -15.13 9.65
N SER A 16 -6.73 -15.83 10.71
CA SER A 16 -6.39 -15.24 11.99
C SER A 16 -4.96 -14.68 11.97
N SER A 17 -4.73 -13.55 12.64
CA SER A 17 -3.43 -12.87 12.72
C SER A 17 -3.18 -12.36 14.13
N LEU A 18 -1.96 -12.60 14.62
CA LEU A 18 -1.51 -12.06 15.89
C LEU A 18 -0.77 -10.74 15.66
N ILE A 19 -1.17 -9.69 16.36
CA ILE A 19 -0.52 -8.37 16.31
C ILE A 19 0.55 -8.32 17.40
N VAL A 20 1.80 -8.05 17.00
CA VAL A 20 2.91 -7.76 17.91
C VAL A 20 3.24 -6.28 17.84
N LEU A 21 3.37 -5.64 18.99
CA LEU A 21 3.69 -4.22 19.11
C LEU A 21 5.21 -4.02 19.25
N ILE A 22 5.85 -3.48 18.22
CA ILE A 22 7.29 -3.20 18.20
C ILE A 22 7.52 -1.73 18.53
N PRO A 23 8.30 -1.39 19.58
CA PRO A 23 8.56 0.00 19.93
C PRO A 23 9.38 0.70 18.84
N LYS A 24 9.05 1.97 18.56
CA LYS A 24 9.78 2.86 17.62
C LYS A 24 10.88 3.66 18.34
N THR A 25 10.75 3.79 19.64
CA THR A 25 11.63 4.57 20.53
C THR A 25 12.03 3.74 21.75
N ASN A 26 13.11 4.10 22.40
CA ASN A 26 13.60 3.38 23.59
C ASN A 26 12.64 3.46 24.78
N ASN A 27 11.85 4.55 24.90
CA ASN A 27 10.87 4.77 25.97
C ASN A 27 9.49 5.08 25.37
N PRO A 28 8.72 4.07 24.95
CA PRO A 28 7.42 4.28 24.37
C PRO A 28 6.36 4.61 25.43
N CYS A 29 5.82 5.83 25.41
CA CYS A 29 4.83 6.32 26.37
C CYS A 29 3.39 6.27 25.84
N SER A 30 3.18 5.97 24.55
CA SER A 30 1.86 5.92 23.93
C SER A 30 1.79 4.86 22.82
N PHE A 31 0.58 4.43 22.44
CA PHE A 31 0.40 3.48 21.33
C PHE A 31 0.94 3.99 19.98
N ASN A 32 1.04 5.30 19.78
CA ASN A 32 1.65 5.85 18.57
C ASN A 32 3.15 5.58 18.46
N ASN A 33 3.80 5.25 19.58
CA ASN A 33 5.22 4.91 19.66
C ASN A 33 5.50 3.45 19.31
N TYR A 34 4.48 2.68 18.96
CA TYR A 34 4.61 1.29 18.51
C TYR A 34 4.27 1.12 17.03
N ARG A 35 4.86 0.09 16.42
CA ARG A 35 4.49 -0.43 15.11
C ARG A 35 3.73 -1.73 15.31
N PRO A 36 2.46 -1.82 14.92
CA PRO A 36 1.76 -3.10 14.91
C PRO A 36 2.27 -3.94 13.73
N ILE A 37 2.85 -5.10 14.01
CA ILE A 37 3.26 -6.07 12.99
C ILE A 37 2.35 -7.27 13.10
N ASN A 38 1.76 -7.68 11.99
CA ASN A 38 0.86 -8.82 11.93
C ASN A 38 1.63 -10.10 11.62
N LEU A 39 1.54 -11.07 12.51
CA LEU A 39 2.01 -12.43 12.30
C LEU A 39 0.89 -13.24 11.65
N CYS A 40 0.93 -13.35 10.34
CA CYS A 40 -0.06 -14.11 9.58
C CYS A 40 0.27 -15.61 9.58
N ASN A 41 -0.77 -16.45 9.50
CA ASN A 41 -0.63 -17.88 9.30
C ASN A 41 0.17 -18.21 8.04
N VAL A 42 0.95 -19.30 8.07
CA VAL A 42 1.81 -19.71 6.95
C VAL A 42 0.98 -20.04 5.69
N VAL A 43 -0.14 -20.75 5.86
CA VAL A 43 -1.04 -21.10 4.74
C VAL A 43 -1.60 -19.82 4.10
N TYR A 44 -2.03 -18.85 4.91
CA TYR A 44 -2.45 -17.54 4.42
C TYR A 44 -1.34 -16.84 3.64
N LYS A 45 -0.10 -16.82 4.16
CA LYS A 45 1.04 -16.19 3.47
C LYS A 45 1.32 -16.83 2.10
N ILE A 46 1.12 -18.13 1.96
CA ILE A 46 1.28 -18.81 0.67
C ILE A 46 0.20 -18.34 -0.31
N ILE A 47 -1.07 -18.32 0.12
CA ILE A 47 -2.19 -17.82 -0.69
C ILE A 47 -1.94 -16.36 -1.13
N SER A 48 -1.60 -15.50 -0.17
CA SER A 48 -1.27 -14.10 -0.40
C SER A 48 -0.13 -13.93 -1.42
N LYS A 49 0.95 -14.71 -1.30
CA LYS A 49 2.07 -14.70 -2.26
C LYS A 49 1.66 -15.17 -3.66
N LEU A 50 0.77 -16.15 -3.78
CA LEU A 50 0.25 -16.59 -5.08
C LEU A 50 -0.57 -15.48 -5.76
N LEU A 51 -1.40 -14.75 -5.00
CA LEU A 51 -2.12 -13.59 -5.52
C LEU A 51 -1.16 -12.48 -5.94
N VAL A 52 -0.12 -12.21 -5.14
CA VAL A 52 0.94 -11.25 -5.46
C VAL A 52 1.68 -11.65 -6.74
N PHE A 53 2.01 -12.92 -6.91
CA PHE A 53 2.68 -13.40 -8.12
C PHE A 53 1.86 -13.07 -9.38
N LYS A 54 0.55 -13.31 -9.34
CA LYS A 54 -0.36 -12.93 -10.44
C LYS A 54 -0.47 -11.40 -10.62
N LEU A 55 -0.54 -10.64 -9.54
CA LEU A 55 -0.57 -9.17 -9.60
C LEU A 55 0.70 -8.59 -10.22
N ARG A 56 1.87 -9.07 -9.84
CA ARG A 56 3.17 -8.54 -10.30
C ARG A 56 3.32 -8.58 -11.81
N THR A 57 2.72 -9.56 -12.50
CA THR A 57 2.81 -9.68 -13.96
C THR A 57 2.13 -8.54 -14.71
N ILE A 58 1.16 -7.87 -14.09
CA ILE A 58 0.35 -6.82 -14.73
C ILE A 58 0.56 -5.43 -14.12
N LEU A 59 1.12 -5.35 -12.90
CA LEU A 59 1.26 -4.07 -12.18
C LEU A 59 2.04 -3.02 -12.96
N HIS A 60 3.08 -3.40 -13.69
CA HIS A 60 3.88 -2.47 -14.49
C HIS A 60 3.06 -1.76 -15.58
N LYS A 61 1.92 -2.36 -16.02
CA LYS A 61 0.99 -1.79 -17.00
C LYS A 61 -0.07 -0.89 -16.35
N LEU A 62 -0.37 -1.12 -15.08
CA LEU A 62 -1.44 -0.43 -14.36
C LEU A 62 -0.95 0.81 -13.62
N ILE A 63 0.30 0.78 -13.16
CA ILE A 63 0.88 1.79 -12.28
C ILE A 63 1.74 2.77 -13.07
N SER A 64 1.56 4.05 -12.81
CA SER A 64 2.28 5.14 -13.46
C SER A 64 3.81 4.98 -13.34
N PRO A 65 4.61 5.51 -14.27
CA PRO A 65 6.06 5.41 -14.24
C PRO A 65 6.70 6.08 -13.02
N TYR A 66 6.00 7.02 -12.38
CA TYR A 66 6.48 7.77 -11.22
C TYR A 66 6.49 6.97 -9.91
N GLN A 67 5.74 5.86 -9.84
CA GLN A 67 5.70 4.96 -8.69
C GLN A 67 6.74 3.85 -8.86
N SER A 68 7.74 3.80 -7.98
CA SER A 68 8.79 2.78 -8.02
C SER A 68 8.68 1.71 -6.93
N ALA A 69 8.08 2.02 -5.78
CA ALA A 69 7.96 1.05 -4.70
C ALA A 69 7.06 -0.14 -5.07
N PHE A 70 7.53 -1.36 -4.79
CA PHE A 70 6.84 -2.64 -5.04
C PHE A 70 6.56 -2.98 -6.50
N ILE A 71 7.14 -2.24 -7.46
CA ILE A 71 7.04 -2.54 -8.89
C ILE A 71 8.33 -3.20 -9.35
N HIS A 72 8.19 -4.32 -10.05
CA HIS A 72 9.34 -5.05 -10.59
C HIS A 72 10.14 -4.18 -11.58
N ASN A 73 11.46 -4.31 -11.56
CA ASN A 73 12.39 -3.54 -12.40
C ASN A 73 12.35 -2.01 -12.21
N ARG A 74 11.81 -1.50 -11.09
CA ARG A 74 11.90 -0.09 -10.73
C ARG A 74 12.70 0.08 -9.44
N TRP A 75 13.63 1.00 -9.46
CA TRP A 75 14.50 1.25 -8.33
C TRP A 75 14.05 2.50 -7.55
N ILE A 76 13.78 2.34 -6.26
CA ILE A 76 13.28 3.43 -5.40
C ILE A 76 14.26 4.60 -5.33
N ALA A 77 15.59 4.34 -5.43
CA ALA A 77 16.59 5.38 -5.37
C ALA A 77 16.54 6.34 -6.58
N GLU A 78 16.03 5.93 -7.75
CA GLU A 78 15.84 6.80 -8.90
C GLU A 78 14.96 8.00 -8.57
N ASN A 79 13.82 7.78 -7.90
CA ASN A 79 12.94 8.87 -7.49
C ASN A 79 13.63 9.84 -6.52
N ARG A 80 14.54 9.34 -5.67
CA ARG A 80 15.32 10.17 -4.76
C ARG A 80 16.33 11.03 -5.52
N ILE A 81 17.00 10.47 -6.51
CA ILE A 81 17.97 11.18 -7.35
C ILE A 81 17.26 12.28 -8.13
N ILE A 82 16.18 11.95 -8.83
CA ILE A 82 15.35 12.91 -9.57
C ILE A 82 14.89 14.05 -8.65
N PHE A 83 14.41 13.72 -7.45
CA PHE A 83 13.98 14.73 -6.47
C PHE A 83 15.13 15.65 -6.04
N GLN A 84 16.35 15.11 -5.81
CA GLN A 84 17.53 15.90 -5.46
C GLN A 84 17.95 16.83 -6.60
N GLU A 85 17.94 16.36 -7.85
CA GLU A 85 18.23 17.18 -9.03
C GLU A 85 17.20 18.30 -9.20
N MET A 86 15.90 18.00 -9.00
CA MET A 86 14.86 19.03 -9.02
C MET A 86 15.09 20.09 -7.94
N LEU A 87 15.39 19.69 -6.70
CA LEU A 87 15.69 20.63 -5.62
C LEU A 87 16.94 21.48 -5.91
N HIS A 88 17.98 20.88 -6.51
CA HIS A 88 19.15 21.61 -6.94
C HIS A 88 18.81 22.66 -8.01
N SER A 89 18.03 22.28 -9.00
CA SER A 89 17.57 23.20 -10.04
C SER A 89 16.73 24.35 -9.50
N PHE A 90 15.94 24.14 -8.42
CA PHE A 90 15.19 25.22 -7.75
C PHE A 90 16.11 26.27 -7.12
N LYS A 91 17.26 25.86 -6.60
CA LYS A 91 18.22 26.77 -5.98
C LYS A 91 19.00 27.59 -7.01
N VAL A 92 19.29 27.00 -8.18
CA VAL A 92 20.15 27.61 -9.22
C VAL A 92 19.34 28.51 -10.18
N ARG A 93 18.09 28.15 -10.48
CA ARG A 93 17.25 28.90 -11.40
C ARG A 93 16.69 30.16 -10.74
N LYS A 94 17.10 31.33 -11.25
CA LYS A 94 16.43 32.60 -10.95
C LYS A 94 15.12 32.66 -11.75
N MET A 95 14.03 32.19 -11.18
CA MET A 95 12.70 32.29 -11.80
C MET A 95 11.96 33.50 -11.27
N LYS A 96 11.16 34.16 -12.11
CA LYS A 96 10.26 35.24 -11.69
C LYS A 96 9.11 34.74 -10.82
N GLU A 97 8.71 33.47 -11.02
CA GLU A 97 7.67 32.79 -10.26
C GLU A 97 8.29 31.81 -9.26
N GLY A 98 7.74 31.76 -8.05
CA GLY A 98 8.21 30.83 -7.02
C GLY A 98 7.87 29.37 -7.37
N LEU A 99 8.76 28.46 -6.99
CA LEU A 99 8.54 27.01 -7.11
C LEU A 99 8.22 26.43 -5.73
N MET A 100 7.33 25.44 -5.71
CA MET A 100 6.93 24.76 -4.48
C MET A 100 7.11 23.26 -4.64
N ALA A 101 7.76 22.61 -3.66
CA ALA A 101 7.81 21.16 -3.51
C ALA A 101 6.93 20.74 -2.34
N ILE A 102 6.00 19.82 -2.57
CA ILE A 102 5.08 19.31 -1.55
C ILE A 102 5.43 17.86 -1.26
N LYS A 103 5.80 17.55 0.00
CA LYS A 103 5.95 16.19 0.49
C LYS A 103 4.65 15.76 1.18
N LEU A 104 4.00 14.74 0.64
CA LEU A 104 2.82 14.13 1.25
C LEU A 104 3.24 12.86 2.01
N ASP A 105 2.88 12.80 3.29
CA ASP A 105 3.05 11.61 4.13
C ASP A 105 1.68 11.13 4.62
N LEU A 106 1.32 9.92 4.22
CA LEU A 106 0.04 9.30 4.60
C LEU A 106 0.18 8.64 5.97
N GLN A 107 -0.13 9.38 7.02
CA GLN A 107 -0.09 8.86 8.38
C GLN A 107 -1.02 7.67 8.57
N LYS A 108 -0.46 6.53 9.04
CA LYS A 108 -1.20 5.27 9.27
C LYS A 108 -1.93 4.78 8.01
N ALA A 109 -1.27 4.86 6.85
CA ALA A 109 -1.88 4.49 5.56
C ALA A 109 -2.49 3.09 5.59
N TYR A 110 -1.77 2.10 6.12
CA TYR A 110 -2.27 0.73 6.23
C TYR A 110 -3.54 0.62 7.07
N ASP A 111 -3.63 1.33 8.19
CA ASP A 111 -4.74 1.21 9.14
C ASP A 111 -6.02 1.93 8.66
N LYS A 112 -5.85 2.93 7.79
CA LYS A 112 -6.96 3.81 7.36
C LYS A 112 -7.61 3.43 6.02
N VAL A 113 -7.05 2.48 5.28
CA VAL A 113 -7.57 2.08 3.96
C VAL A 113 -9.00 1.57 4.10
N ASN A 114 -9.92 2.14 3.32
CA ASN A 114 -11.30 1.71 3.24
C ASN A 114 -11.43 0.55 2.24
N TRP A 115 -12.04 -0.56 2.65
CA TRP A 115 -12.19 -1.74 1.81
C TRP A 115 -13.11 -1.53 0.61
N SER A 116 -14.19 -0.74 0.79
CA SER A 116 -15.08 -0.39 -0.32
C SER A 116 -14.34 0.42 -1.39
N PHE A 117 -13.46 1.33 -0.97
CA PHE A 117 -12.57 2.05 -1.90
C PHE A 117 -11.67 1.08 -2.67
N ILE A 118 -11.01 0.12 -2.00
CA ILE A 118 -10.16 -0.87 -2.67
C ILE A 118 -10.97 -1.69 -3.68
N LYS A 119 -12.17 -2.14 -3.32
CA LYS A 119 -13.04 -2.88 -4.24
C LYS A 119 -13.34 -2.07 -5.51
N VAL A 120 -13.71 -0.80 -5.36
CA VAL A 120 -13.97 0.09 -6.50
C VAL A 120 -12.71 0.29 -7.35
N VAL A 121 -11.55 0.45 -6.72
CA VAL A 121 -10.27 0.58 -7.41
C VAL A 121 -9.99 -0.66 -8.27
N LEU A 122 -10.13 -1.86 -7.70
CA LEU A 122 -9.90 -3.11 -8.43
C LEU A 122 -10.86 -3.26 -9.62
N ILE A 123 -12.15 -2.94 -9.44
CA ILE A 123 -13.14 -2.94 -10.54
C ILE A 123 -12.73 -1.97 -11.65
N LYS A 124 -12.34 -0.75 -11.29
CA LYS A 124 -11.94 0.30 -12.24
C LYS A 124 -10.64 -0.01 -12.99
N PHE A 125 -9.75 -0.79 -12.39
CA PHE A 125 -8.57 -1.32 -13.07
C PHE A 125 -8.87 -2.52 -13.98
N GLY A 126 -10.13 -3.01 -14.03
CA GLY A 126 -10.55 -4.09 -14.90
C GLY A 126 -10.18 -5.49 -14.42
N PHE A 127 -9.97 -5.67 -13.12
CA PHE A 127 -9.79 -7.02 -12.56
C PHE A 127 -11.10 -7.81 -12.65
N ASN A 128 -10.97 -9.11 -12.90
CA ASN A 128 -12.10 -10.02 -12.95
C ASN A 128 -12.68 -10.25 -11.55
N ASP A 129 -14.00 -10.45 -11.47
CA ASP A 129 -14.75 -10.55 -10.21
C ASP A 129 -14.23 -11.66 -9.30
N VAL A 130 -13.81 -12.80 -9.85
CA VAL A 130 -13.25 -13.92 -9.07
C VAL A 130 -11.97 -13.46 -8.35
N PHE A 131 -11.07 -12.77 -9.06
CA PHE A 131 -9.83 -12.27 -8.49
C PHE A 131 -10.09 -11.17 -7.45
N ILE A 132 -11.05 -10.27 -7.72
CA ILE A 132 -11.50 -9.26 -6.75
C ILE A 132 -12.01 -9.93 -5.48
N ASN A 133 -12.85 -10.96 -5.60
CA ASN A 133 -13.39 -11.68 -4.46
C ASN A 133 -12.29 -12.36 -3.64
N TRP A 134 -11.29 -12.96 -4.26
CA TRP A 134 -10.13 -13.52 -3.53
C TRP A 134 -9.36 -12.47 -2.74
N ILE A 135 -9.09 -11.30 -3.34
CA ILE A 135 -8.42 -10.20 -2.64
C ILE A 135 -9.29 -9.70 -1.48
N MET A 136 -10.58 -9.45 -1.76
CA MET A 136 -11.51 -8.95 -0.74
C MET A 136 -11.65 -9.94 0.41
N GLU A 137 -11.79 -11.23 0.14
CA GLU A 137 -11.81 -12.26 1.18
C GLU A 137 -10.55 -12.21 2.05
N CYS A 138 -9.37 -12.11 1.44
CA CYS A 138 -8.11 -11.99 2.17
C CYS A 138 -8.07 -10.80 3.13
N ILE A 139 -8.62 -9.64 2.75
CA ILE A 139 -8.50 -8.43 3.56
C ILE A 139 -9.67 -8.20 4.51
N THR A 140 -10.88 -8.73 4.22
CA THR A 140 -12.08 -8.45 5.02
C THR A 140 -12.46 -9.53 6.01
N SER A 141 -12.09 -10.79 5.76
CA SER A 141 -12.44 -11.92 6.65
C SER A 141 -11.48 -12.12 7.83
N VAL A 142 -10.47 -11.24 7.95
CA VAL A 142 -9.43 -11.33 8.98
C VAL A 142 -9.97 -11.12 10.39
N SER A 143 -9.44 -11.91 11.35
CA SER A 143 -9.55 -11.65 12.79
C SER A 143 -8.17 -11.36 13.38
N PHE A 144 -8.13 -10.50 14.40
CA PHE A 144 -6.91 -10.12 15.10
C PHE A 144 -6.98 -10.48 16.58
N GLU A 145 -5.83 -10.84 17.12
CA GLU A 145 -5.51 -10.86 18.53
C GLU A 145 -4.25 -10.02 18.75
N VAL A 146 -4.08 -9.43 19.91
CA VAL A 146 -2.89 -8.65 20.25
C VAL A 146 -2.07 -9.43 21.29
N LEU A 147 -0.79 -9.59 21.05
CA LEU A 147 0.13 -10.17 22.01
C LEU A 147 0.52 -9.12 23.07
N ILE A 148 0.11 -9.36 24.32
CA ILE A 148 0.37 -8.47 25.46
C ILE A 148 0.97 -9.30 26.59
N ASN A 149 2.19 -8.99 27.00
CA ASN A 149 2.87 -9.64 28.12
C ASN A 149 2.87 -11.18 28.08
N GLY A 150 3.01 -11.75 26.88
CA GLY A 150 3.05 -13.20 26.65
C GLY A 150 1.69 -13.88 26.54
N GLY A 151 0.58 -13.15 26.70
CA GLY A 151 -0.80 -13.63 26.49
C GLY A 151 -1.47 -12.98 25.29
N ASN A 152 -2.46 -13.66 24.70
CA ASN A 152 -3.25 -13.10 23.61
C ASN A 152 -4.50 -12.38 24.18
N SER A 153 -4.85 -11.25 23.58
CA SER A 153 -6.13 -10.58 23.84
C SER A 153 -7.31 -11.39 23.30
N GLU A 154 -8.53 -10.97 23.62
CA GLU A 154 -9.71 -11.42 22.90
C GLU A 154 -9.61 -11.13 21.40
N SER A 155 -10.18 -12.02 20.57
CA SER A 155 -10.20 -11.87 19.13
C SER A 155 -11.18 -10.77 18.71
N PHE A 156 -10.78 -9.91 17.75
CA PHE A 156 -11.64 -8.87 17.19
C PHE A 156 -11.52 -8.80 15.68
N LYS A 157 -12.56 -8.25 15.02
CA LYS A 157 -12.57 -8.03 13.56
C LYS A 157 -12.43 -6.55 13.24
N PRO A 158 -11.50 -6.17 12.37
CA PRO A 158 -11.37 -4.79 11.89
C PRO A 158 -12.54 -4.44 10.97
N LYS A 159 -12.78 -3.14 10.77
CA LYS A 159 -13.76 -2.62 9.80
C LYS A 159 -13.10 -1.97 8.59
N ARG A 160 -11.79 -1.84 8.58
CA ARG A 160 -10.94 -1.22 7.53
C ARG A 160 -9.48 -1.57 7.77
N GLY A 161 -8.64 -1.18 6.85
CA GLY A 161 -7.18 -1.32 6.96
C GLY A 161 -6.64 -2.55 6.26
N LEU A 162 -5.32 -2.59 6.16
CA LEU A 162 -4.51 -3.66 5.59
C LEU A 162 -3.49 -4.10 6.61
N ARG A 163 -3.09 -5.37 6.58
CA ARG A 163 -2.13 -5.93 7.53
C ARG A 163 -0.70 -5.47 7.22
N GLN A 164 0.01 -4.98 8.23
CA GLN A 164 1.45 -4.73 8.15
C GLN A 164 2.19 -6.07 8.36
N GLY A 165 2.86 -6.56 7.30
CA GLY A 165 3.53 -7.87 7.29
C GLY A 165 2.84 -8.92 6.40
N ASP A 166 1.69 -8.62 5.83
CA ASP A 166 1.06 -9.42 4.78
C ASP A 166 1.72 -9.15 3.42
N PRO A 167 2.11 -10.17 2.66
CA PRO A 167 2.69 -10.00 1.32
C PRO A 167 1.81 -9.24 0.33
N LEU A 168 0.48 -9.34 0.41
CA LEU A 168 -0.48 -8.72 -0.50
C LEU A 168 -0.69 -7.23 -0.22
N SER A 169 -0.66 -6.85 1.05
CA SER A 169 -1.02 -5.50 1.52
C SER A 169 -0.26 -4.35 0.84
N PRO A 170 1.07 -4.41 0.62
CA PRO A 170 1.80 -3.36 -0.08
C PRO A 170 1.29 -3.12 -1.51
N TYR A 171 0.96 -4.17 -2.23
CA TYR A 171 0.49 -4.10 -3.62
C TYR A 171 -0.91 -3.50 -3.72
N ILE A 172 -1.80 -3.86 -2.79
CA ILE A 172 -3.13 -3.26 -2.70
C ILE A 172 -3.05 -1.77 -2.34
N LEU A 173 -2.16 -1.40 -1.43
CA LEU A 173 -1.93 -0.01 -1.08
C LEU A 173 -1.39 0.79 -2.28
N THR A 174 -0.44 0.22 -3.04
CA THR A 174 0.11 0.85 -4.25
C THR A 174 -0.97 1.07 -5.31
N LEU A 175 -1.86 0.11 -5.54
CA LEU A 175 -3.02 0.28 -6.44
C LEU A 175 -3.95 1.41 -5.96
N GLY A 176 -4.20 1.50 -4.66
CA GLY A 176 -4.99 2.59 -4.09
C GLY A 176 -4.33 3.97 -4.25
N GLN A 177 -3.01 4.05 -4.06
CA GLN A 177 -2.24 5.28 -4.22
C GLN A 177 -2.16 5.76 -5.68
N GLU A 178 -2.20 4.84 -6.65
CA GLU A 178 -2.21 5.18 -8.07
C GLU A 178 -3.37 6.11 -8.46
N ILE A 179 -4.49 6.04 -7.75
CA ILE A 179 -5.63 6.95 -7.99
C ILE A 179 -5.23 8.41 -7.75
N LEU A 180 -4.44 8.68 -6.71
CA LEU A 180 -3.93 10.03 -6.45
C LEU A 180 -2.99 10.48 -7.59
N SER A 181 -2.08 9.63 -8.04
CA SER A 181 -1.17 9.91 -9.17
C SER A 181 -1.96 10.27 -10.44
N ARG A 182 -2.98 9.49 -10.77
CA ARG A 182 -3.85 9.75 -11.92
C ARG A 182 -4.67 11.04 -11.79
N LEU A 183 -5.14 11.37 -10.59
CA LEU A 183 -5.84 12.63 -10.33
C LEU A 183 -4.91 13.84 -10.52
N LEU A 184 -3.68 13.77 -10.02
CA LEU A 184 -2.68 14.80 -10.21
C LEU A 184 -2.31 14.95 -11.69
N GLU A 185 -2.09 13.85 -12.40
CA GLU A 185 -1.82 13.87 -13.84
C GLU A 185 -2.99 14.49 -14.64
N LYS A 186 -4.22 14.15 -14.29
CA LYS A 186 -5.41 14.78 -14.89
C LYS A 186 -5.42 16.29 -14.67
N LYS A 187 -5.15 16.77 -13.45
CA LYS A 187 -5.06 18.19 -13.14
C LYS A 187 -3.95 18.89 -13.91
N PHE A 188 -2.80 18.23 -14.06
CA PHE A 188 -1.70 18.73 -14.87
C PHE A 188 -2.09 18.86 -16.35
N ARG A 189 -2.70 17.84 -16.95
CA ARG A 189 -3.17 17.87 -18.35
C ARG A 189 -4.21 18.98 -18.62
N HIS A 190 -5.05 19.30 -17.62
CA HIS A 190 -6.01 20.39 -17.73
C HIS A 190 -5.44 21.79 -17.35
N HIS A 191 -4.11 21.91 -17.22
CA HIS A 191 -3.41 23.15 -16.88
C HIS A 191 -3.85 23.77 -15.52
N ASN A 192 -4.49 23.00 -14.64
CA ASN A 192 -4.86 23.46 -13.30
C ASN A 192 -3.67 23.49 -12.33
N ILE A 193 -2.62 22.76 -12.65
CA ILE A 193 -1.32 22.76 -11.98
C ILE A 193 -0.22 22.74 -13.05
N SER A 194 0.86 23.47 -12.81
CA SER A 194 2.04 23.46 -13.68
C SER A 194 3.15 22.65 -13.04
N GLY A 195 3.76 21.77 -13.82
CA GLY A 195 4.92 21.00 -13.38
C GLY A 195 6.23 21.74 -13.65
N VAL A 196 7.29 21.32 -12.98
CA VAL A 196 8.64 21.79 -13.22
C VAL A 196 9.28 20.91 -14.28
N LYS A 197 9.84 21.52 -15.33
CA LYS A 197 10.67 20.80 -16.30
C LYS A 197 12.04 20.53 -15.69
N ALA A 198 12.43 19.27 -15.54
CA ALA A 198 13.82 18.92 -15.29
C ALA A 198 14.64 19.36 -16.52
N SER A 199 15.74 20.07 -16.31
CA SER A 199 16.70 20.30 -17.38
C SER A 199 17.41 18.96 -17.63
N VAL A 200 17.12 18.34 -18.75
CA VAL A 200 18.04 17.35 -19.29
C VAL A 200 19.25 18.14 -19.74
N GLY A 201 20.38 17.99 -19.01
CA GLY A 201 21.67 18.51 -19.41
C GLY A 201 22.21 17.73 -20.58
#